data_3b84e84cff69f3c18de828e902750e65
#
_entry.id   3b84e84cff69f3c18de828e902750e65
#
_cell.length_a   1.000
_cell.length_b   1.000
_cell.length_c   1.000
_cell.angle_alpha   90.00
_cell.angle_beta   90.00
_cell.angle_gamma   90.00
#
_symmetry.space_group_name_H-M   'P 1'
#
loop_
_entity.id
_entity.type
_entity.pdbx_description
1 polymer ?
#
loop_
_entity_poly.entity_id
_entity_poly.type
_entity_poly.pdbx_seq_one_letter_code
_entity_poly.pdbx_strand_id
1 'polypeptide(L)'
;MEQAEKIRVLLVDDHAVVRNGLRMFFGLDENLELVGEASNGQEVLEQVTKLNPNVVLMDLLMPVMDGVSAIKEIKRQFPEVEIVALTSVLEDEKVIGAVQAGAMGYLLKDAEGDAIIEAIYAASRGEVRLHPEAAKRLMREVRTPEMRESLTPRETEILRMIARGQSNKHIAKELDVAERTVKTHITSLLSKLNLSSRTQAALFALKQGLVGLE
;
A
#
# COMPACT_ATOMS: atom_id res chain seq x y z
N MET A 1 5.65 -30.18 7.00
CA MET A 1 4.80 -29.10 6.47
C MET A 1 5.39 -27.81 7.02
N GLU A 2 5.98 -26.99 6.18
CA GLU A 2 6.45 -25.65 6.55
C GLU A 2 5.22 -24.83 6.94
N GLN A 3 5.14 -24.38 8.19
CA GLN A 3 4.08 -23.45 8.58
C GLN A 3 4.30 -22.17 7.76
N ALA A 4 3.30 -21.78 7.00
CA ALA A 4 3.35 -20.50 6.28
C ALA A 4 3.60 -19.39 7.33
N GLU A 5 4.60 -18.56 7.06
CA GLU A 5 4.95 -17.45 7.95
C GLU A 5 3.77 -16.49 8.03
N LYS A 6 3.30 -16.19 9.25
CA LYS A 6 2.16 -15.31 9.48
C LYS A 6 2.47 -13.90 9.04
N ILE A 7 1.48 -13.20 8.50
CA ILE A 7 1.60 -11.78 8.18
C ILE A 7 1.56 -10.99 9.49
N ARG A 8 2.63 -10.27 9.78
CA ARG A 8 2.80 -9.45 10.99
C ARG A 8 2.19 -8.09 10.76
N VAL A 9 1.09 -7.80 11.45
CA VAL A 9 0.30 -6.58 11.30
C VAL A 9 0.51 -5.65 12.50
N LEU A 10 0.83 -4.38 12.24
CA LEU A 10 0.82 -3.32 13.24
C LEU A 10 -0.42 -2.45 13.01
N LEU A 11 -1.27 -2.32 14.03
CA LEU A 11 -2.52 -1.55 13.98
C LEU A 11 -2.33 -0.15 14.57
N VAL A 12 -2.70 0.87 13.82
CA VAL A 12 -2.52 2.27 14.20
C VAL A 12 -3.83 3.04 14.04
N ASP A 13 -4.42 3.44 15.15
CA ASP A 13 -5.68 4.21 15.22
C ASP A 13 -5.77 4.90 16.58
N ASP A 14 -6.19 6.13 16.66
CA ASP A 14 -6.35 6.83 17.95
C ASP A 14 -7.61 6.40 18.71
N HIS A 15 -8.58 5.76 18.02
CA HIS A 15 -9.83 5.29 18.62
C HIS A 15 -9.69 3.87 19.19
N ALA A 16 -9.68 3.73 20.52
CA ALA A 16 -9.55 2.42 21.19
C ALA A 16 -10.65 1.42 20.80
N VAL A 17 -11.88 1.89 20.50
CA VAL A 17 -13.00 1.03 20.08
C VAL A 17 -12.71 0.39 18.73
N VAL A 18 -12.14 1.14 17.79
CA VAL A 18 -11.75 0.64 16.46
C VAL A 18 -10.64 -0.41 16.60
N ARG A 19 -9.59 -0.10 17.39
CA ARG A 19 -8.50 -1.06 17.63
C ARG A 19 -9.02 -2.36 18.27
N ASN A 20 -9.90 -2.27 19.26
CA ASN A 20 -10.49 -3.45 19.90
C ASN A 20 -11.31 -4.30 18.90
N GLY A 21 -12.11 -3.67 18.05
CA GLY A 21 -12.87 -4.36 17.01
C GLY A 21 -11.97 -5.08 16.01
N LEU A 22 -10.97 -4.38 15.47
CA LEU A 22 -10.02 -4.95 14.50
C LEU A 22 -9.16 -6.06 15.12
N ARG A 23 -8.75 -5.92 16.37
CA ARG A 23 -8.03 -7.00 17.10
C ARG A 23 -8.84 -8.29 17.15
N MET A 24 -10.15 -8.19 17.41
CA MET A 24 -11.03 -9.37 17.42
C MET A 24 -11.09 -10.00 16.02
N PHE A 25 -11.21 -9.22 14.97
CA PHE A 25 -11.22 -9.74 13.60
C PHE A 25 -9.91 -10.43 13.23
N PHE A 26 -8.76 -9.82 13.54
CA PHE A 26 -7.45 -10.42 13.24
C PHE A 26 -7.22 -11.70 14.04
N GLY A 27 -7.79 -11.80 15.25
CA GLY A 27 -7.71 -13.02 16.06
C GLY A 27 -8.49 -14.23 15.50
N LEU A 28 -9.37 -14.01 14.51
CA LEU A 28 -10.10 -15.08 13.82
C LEU A 28 -9.33 -15.64 12.62
N ASP A 29 -8.28 -14.97 12.16
CA ASP A 29 -7.49 -15.39 11.02
C ASP A 29 -6.14 -15.98 11.49
N GLU A 30 -5.96 -17.26 11.25
CA GLU A 30 -4.77 -18.01 11.70
C GLU A 30 -3.47 -17.57 10.98
N ASN A 31 -3.57 -16.89 9.84
CA ASN A 31 -2.41 -16.43 9.07
C ASN A 31 -2.01 -14.98 9.39
N LEU A 32 -2.79 -14.27 10.21
CA LEU A 32 -2.44 -12.92 10.69
C LEU A 32 -1.88 -12.97 12.10
N GLU A 33 -0.95 -12.12 12.40
CA GLU A 33 -0.39 -11.87 13.73
C GLU A 33 -0.42 -10.38 14.02
N LEU A 34 -1.27 -9.94 14.95
CA LEU A 34 -1.23 -8.58 15.45
C LEU A 34 -0.01 -8.42 16.37
N VAL A 35 1.07 -7.82 15.84
CA VAL A 35 2.34 -7.69 16.57
C VAL A 35 2.40 -6.50 17.50
N GLY A 36 1.52 -5.50 17.31
CA GLY A 36 1.46 -4.33 18.18
C GLY A 36 0.35 -3.37 17.79
N GLU A 37 0.20 -2.33 18.59
CA GLU A 37 -0.74 -1.23 18.38
C GLU A 37 -0.06 0.12 18.66
N ALA A 38 -0.52 1.17 17.98
CA ALA A 38 -0.14 2.55 18.24
C ALA A 38 -1.36 3.46 18.16
N SER A 39 -1.30 4.62 18.79
CA SER A 39 -2.39 5.59 18.84
C SER A 39 -2.10 6.88 18.08
N ASN A 40 -0.91 7.03 17.52
CA ASN A 40 -0.48 8.18 16.72
C ASN A 40 0.75 7.86 15.87
N GLY A 41 1.07 8.77 14.94
CA GLY A 41 2.17 8.58 14.00
C GLY A 41 3.56 8.56 14.63
N GLN A 42 3.77 9.14 15.81
CA GLN A 42 5.05 9.09 16.49
C GLN A 42 5.29 7.72 17.14
N GLU A 43 4.27 7.17 17.81
CA GLU A 43 4.34 5.83 18.40
C GLU A 43 4.58 4.77 17.34
N VAL A 44 3.93 4.88 16.17
CA VAL A 44 4.09 3.87 15.11
C VAL A 44 5.54 3.77 14.62
N LEU A 45 6.28 4.87 14.51
CA LEU A 45 7.69 4.85 14.08
C LEU A 45 8.57 4.03 15.03
N GLU A 46 8.34 4.19 16.35
CA GLU A 46 9.03 3.38 17.35
C GLU A 46 8.64 1.90 17.28
N GLN A 47 7.35 1.61 17.07
CA GLN A 47 6.84 0.25 17.00
C GLN A 47 7.33 -0.48 15.73
N VAL A 48 7.35 0.18 14.57
CA VAL A 48 7.88 -0.41 13.32
C VAL A 48 9.32 -0.86 13.52
N THR A 49 10.17 -0.02 14.14
CA THR A 49 11.57 -0.35 14.42
C THR A 49 11.72 -1.57 15.33
N LYS A 50 10.86 -1.69 16.35
CA LYS A 50 10.94 -2.76 17.35
C LYS A 50 10.33 -4.08 16.87
N LEU A 51 9.21 -3.98 16.15
CA LEU A 51 8.35 -5.13 15.85
C LEU A 51 8.55 -5.66 14.44
N ASN A 52 9.17 -4.89 13.54
CA ASN A 52 9.40 -5.27 12.15
C ASN A 52 8.15 -5.88 11.48
N PRO A 53 7.03 -5.14 11.39
CA PRO A 53 5.80 -5.63 10.79
C PRO A 53 5.94 -5.79 9.27
N ASN A 54 5.14 -6.69 8.68
CA ASN A 54 5.01 -6.78 7.22
C ASN A 54 4.06 -5.71 6.68
N VAL A 55 2.96 -5.46 7.42
CA VAL A 55 1.91 -4.52 7.04
C VAL A 55 1.56 -3.62 8.23
N VAL A 56 1.41 -2.33 7.96
CA VAL A 56 0.84 -1.36 8.91
C VAL A 56 -0.54 -0.97 8.43
N LEU A 57 -1.57 -1.23 9.25
CA LEU A 57 -2.91 -0.68 9.03
C LEU A 57 -2.99 0.67 9.74
N MET A 58 -3.08 1.76 8.97
CA MET A 58 -2.83 3.12 9.42
C MET A 58 -4.05 4.02 9.30
N ASP A 59 -4.58 4.51 10.41
CA ASP A 59 -5.50 5.64 10.38
C ASP A 59 -4.80 6.90 9.87
N LEU A 60 -5.48 7.68 9.06
CA LEU A 60 -4.96 8.94 8.54
C LEU A 60 -5.23 10.14 9.47
N LEU A 61 -6.26 10.04 10.31
CA LEU A 61 -6.72 11.13 11.17
C LEU A 61 -6.33 10.87 12.62
N MET A 62 -5.12 11.23 12.99
CA MET A 62 -4.60 11.03 14.34
C MET A 62 -3.98 12.30 14.90
N PRO A 63 -3.98 12.46 16.25
CA PRO A 63 -3.29 13.56 16.92
C PRO A 63 -1.76 13.39 16.88
N VAL A 64 -1.02 14.45 17.25
CA VAL A 64 0.45 14.50 17.36
C VAL A 64 1.14 14.43 16.01
N MET A 65 1.01 13.33 15.29
CA MET A 65 1.49 13.11 13.91
C MET A 65 0.38 12.39 13.15
N ASP A 66 -0.07 13.00 12.05
CA ASP A 66 -1.07 12.42 11.18
C ASP A 66 -0.54 11.21 10.39
N GLY A 67 -1.46 10.37 9.89
CA GLY A 67 -1.09 9.14 9.21
C GLY A 67 -0.32 9.37 7.92
N VAL A 68 -0.59 10.45 7.15
CA VAL A 68 0.14 10.73 5.91
C VAL A 68 1.62 11.02 6.19
N SER A 69 1.89 11.83 7.22
CA SER A 69 3.24 12.13 7.68
C SER A 69 3.95 10.87 8.18
N ALA A 70 3.25 10.02 8.94
CA ALA A 70 3.77 8.74 9.42
C ALA A 70 4.09 7.78 8.27
N ILE A 71 3.21 7.64 7.27
CA ILE A 71 3.43 6.82 6.07
C ILE A 71 4.71 7.25 5.35
N LYS A 72 4.87 8.55 5.11
CA LYS A 72 6.04 9.10 4.43
C LYS A 72 7.34 8.75 5.17
N GLU A 73 7.34 8.86 6.48
CA GLU A 73 8.52 8.58 7.29
C GLU A 73 8.82 7.09 7.38
N ILE A 74 7.79 6.22 7.52
CA ILE A 74 7.95 4.76 7.48
C ILE A 74 8.52 4.33 6.13
N LYS A 75 7.95 4.78 5.01
CA LYS A 75 8.43 4.39 3.68
C LYS A 75 9.84 4.89 3.38
N ARG A 76 10.27 6.00 3.98
CA ARG A 76 11.64 6.50 3.88
C ARG A 76 12.65 5.61 4.62
N GLN A 77 12.31 5.12 5.81
CA GLN A 77 13.21 4.34 6.67
C GLN A 77 13.07 2.83 6.44
N PHE A 78 11.87 2.36 6.17
CA PHE A 78 11.48 0.94 6.04
C PHE A 78 10.68 0.74 4.74
N PRO A 79 11.30 0.83 3.57
CA PRO A 79 10.60 0.77 2.28
C PRO A 79 9.89 -0.58 2.02
N GLU A 80 10.31 -1.63 2.72
CA GLU A 80 9.73 -2.98 2.64
C GLU A 80 8.42 -3.13 3.43
N VAL A 81 8.17 -2.26 4.42
CA VAL A 81 6.94 -2.29 5.21
C VAL A 81 5.79 -1.75 4.37
N GLU A 82 4.78 -2.55 4.15
CA GLU A 82 3.62 -2.13 3.38
C GLU A 82 2.57 -1.45 4.24
N ILE A 83 1.84 -0.49 3.67
CA ILE A 83 0.91 0.33 4.42
C ILE A 83 -0.46 0.32 3.76
N VAL A 84 -1.48 -0.02 4.54
CA VAL A 84 -2.90 0.10 4.19
C VAL A 84 -3.47 1.26 4.99
N ALA A 85 -3.87 2.33 4.28
CA ALA A 85 -4.52 3.47 4.91
C ALA A 85 -5.98 3.16 5.22
N LEU A 86 -6.42 3.52 6.43
CA LEU A 86 -7.78 3.39 6.90
C LEU A 86 -8.29 4.77 7.30
N THR A 87 -9.49 5.18 6.89
CA THR A 87 -10.02 6.52 7.23
C THR A 87 -11.53 6.52 7.34
N SER A 88 -12.07 7.44 8.14
CA SER A 88 -13.51 7.65 8.23
C SER A 88 -14.08 8.56 7.14
N VAL A 89 -13.23 9.29 6.40
CA VAL A 89 -13.65 10.29 5.42
C VAL A 89 -12.85 10.20 4.12
N LEU A 90 -13.53 10.26 2.98
CA LEU A 90 -12.92 10.36 1.67
C LEU A 90 -12.66 11.84 1.32
N GLU A 91 -11.62 12.43 1.89
CA GLU A 91 -11.12 13.75 1.48
C GLU A 91 -10.07 13.58 0.39
N ASP A 92 -10.24 14.31 -0.73
CA ASP A 92 -9.34 14.18 -1.89
C ASP A 92 -7.87 14.39 -1.53
N GLU A 93 -7.57 15.39 -0.73
CA GLU A 93 -6.20 15.70 -0.29
C GLU A 93 -5.57 14.57 0.52
N LYS A 94 -6.34 13.89 1.38
CA LYS A 94 -5.84 12.79 2.22
C LYS A 94 -5.63 11.50 1.41
N VAL A 95 -6.56 11.21 0.49
CA VAL A 95 -6.40 10.08 -0.44
C VAL A 95 -5.13 10.24 -1.27
N ILE A 96 -4.97 11.42 -1.86
CA ILE A 96 -3.82 11.76 -2.69
C ILE A 96 -2.54 11.73 -1.84
N GLY A 97 -2.56 12.38 -0.68
CA GLY A 97 -1.43 12.43 0.24
C GLY A 97 -0.96 11.05 0.67
N ALA A 98 -1.88 10.15 1.07
CA ALA A 98 -1.53 8.78 1.50
C ALA A 98 -0.88 7.97 0.36
N VAL A 99 -1.45 8.05 -0.85
CA VAL A 99 -0.89 7.35 -2.03
C VAL A 99 0.47 7.94 -2.44
N GLN A 100 0.61 9.27 -2.40
CA GLN A 100 1.89 9.93 -2.68
C GLN A 100 2.96 9.60 -1.63
N ALA A 101 2.55 9.43 -0.37
CA ALA A 101 3.43 9.00 0.70
C ALA A 101 3.84 7.52 0.60
N GLY A 102 3.13 6.70 -0.21
CA GLY A 102 3.49 5.32 -0.50
C GLY A 102 2.52 4.28 0.04
N ALA A 103 1.29 4.65 0.44
CA ALA A 103 0.28 3.67 0.82
C ALA A 103 -0.02 2.70 -0.33
N MET A 104 -0.08 1.41 -0.02
CA MET A 104 -0.38 0.34 -0.96
C MET A 104 -1.89 0.08 -1.09
N GLY A 105 -2.62 0.33 0.00
CA GLY A 105 -4.07 0.20 0.07
C GLY A 105 -4.73 1.44 0.66
N TYR A 106 -6.02 1.63 0.35
CA TYR A 106 -6.83 2.69 0.92
C TYR A 106 -8.26 2.20 1.12
N LEU A 107 -8.72 2.18 2.35
CA LEU A 107 -10.03 1.71 2.77
C LEU A 107 -10.75 2.75 3.65
N LEU A 108 -12.06 2.62 3.70
CA LEU A 108 -12.90 3.33 4.67
C LEU A 108 -13.02 2.52 5.96
N LYS A 109 -13.16 3.19 7.11
CA LYS A 109 -13.37 2.54 8.43
C LYS A 109 -14.71 1.80 8.55
N ASP A 110 -15.67 2.08 7.67
CA ASP A 110 -16.96 1.39 7.56
C ASP A 110 -16.89 0.16 6.62
N ALA A 111 -15.72 -0.14 6.06
CA ALA A 111 -15.52 -1.33 5.26
C ALA A 111 -15.76 -2.60 6.10
N GLU A 112 -16.29 -3.64 5.48
CA GLU A 112 -16.46 -4.95 6.11
C GLU A 112 -15.10 -5.53 6.54
N GLY A 113 -15.07 -6.25 7.66
CA GLY A 113 -13.85 -6.82 8.22
C GLY A 113 -13.07 -7.66 7.21
N ASP A 114 -13.78 -8.46 6.40
CA ASP A 114 -13.19 -9.29 5.35
C ASP A 114 -12.45 -8.45 4.29
N ALA A 115 -12.98 -7.28 3.94
CA ALA A 115 -12.33 -6.38 2.99
C ALA A 115 -11.01 -5.80 3.56
N ILE A 116 -10.97 -5.56 4.87
CA ILE A 116 -9.74 -5.10 5.56
C ILE A 116 -8.70 -6.22 5.56
N ILE A 117 -9.11 -7.45 5.89
CA ILE A 117 -8.23 -8.64 5.87
C ILE A 117 -7.68 -8.87 4.46
N GLU A 118 -8.55 -8.83 3.43
CA GLU A 118 -8.11 -8.95 2.04
C GLU A 118 -7.12 -7.87 1.61
N ALA A 119 -7.30 -6.62 2.07
CA ALA A 119 -6.36 -5.56 1.77
C ALA A 119 -5.00 -5.76 2.45
N ILE A 120 -4.96 -6.32 3.67
CA ILE A 120 -3.73 -6.71 4.35
C ILE A 120 -3.01 -7.81 3.57
N TYR A 121 -3.73 -8.85 3.13
CA TYR A 121 -3.17 -9.91 2.29
C TYR A 121 -2.63 -9.37 0.96
N ALA A 122 -3.38 -8.50 0.29
CA ALA A 122 -2.95 -7.88 -0.95
C ALA A 122 -1.67 -7.06 -0.73
N ALA A 123 -1.65 -6.21 0.30
CA ALA A 123 -0.48 -5.39 0.62
C ALA A 123 0.76 -6.26 0.92
N SER A 124 0.63 -7.33 1.71
CA SER A 124 1.75 -8.24 2.01
C SER A 124 2.35 -8.92 0.76
N ARG A 125 1.55 -9.05 -0.32
CA ARG A 125 2.00 -9.56 -1.62
C ARG A 125 2.50 -8.46 -2.57
N GLY A 126 2.45 -7.19 -2.15
CA GLY A 126 2.79 -6.05 -2.99
C GLY A 126 1.74 -5.74 -4.07
N GLU A 127 0.48 -6.10 -3.83
CA GLU A 127 -0.67 -5.79 -4.69
C GLU A 127 -1.32 -4.49 -4.25
N VAL A 128 -1.77 -3.67 -5.21
CA VAL A 128 -2.48 -2.41 -4.91
C VAL A 128 -3.96 -2.68 -4.74
N ARG A 129 -4.52 -2.29 -3.59
CA ARG A 129 -5.96 -2.32 -3.34
C ARG A 129 -6.47 -0.94 -2.95
N LEU A 130 -7.31 -0.35 -3.79
CA LEU A 130 -7.93 0.96 -3.55
C LEU A 130 -9.44 0.82 -3.55
N HIS A 131 -10.10 1.53 -2.63
CA HIS A 131 -11.54 1.71 -2.72
C HIS A 131 -11.89 2.37 -4.07
N PRO A 132 -12.95 1.95 -4.80
CA PRO A 132 -13.27 2.47 -6.13
C PRO A 132 -13.37 3.99 -6.21
N GLU A 133 -13.97 4.64 -5.21
CA GLU A 133 -14.06 6.10 -5.16
C GLU A 133 -12.69 6.76 -4.93
N ALA A 134 -11.81 6.15 -4.11
CA ALA A 134 -10.43 6.61 -3.95
C ALA A 134 -9.65 6.54 -5.27
N ALA A 135 -9.80 5.43 -6.01
CA ALA A 135 -9.19 5.27 -7.33
C ALA A 135 -9.67 6.32 -8.32
N LYS A 136 -11.00 6.60 -8.40
CA LYS A 136 -11.56 7.66 -9.27
C LYS A 136 -11.00 9.04 -8.95
N ARG A 137 -10.86 9.38 -7.65
CA ARG A 137 -10.33 10.68 -7.20
C ARG A 137 -8.86 10.83 -7.59
N LEU A 138 -8.07 9.81 -7.32
CA LEU A 138 -6.66 9.76 -7.68
C LEU A 138 -6.46 9.90 -9.20
N MET A 139 -7.29 9.26 -10.02
CA MET A 139 -7.22 9.40 -11.48
C MET A 139 -7.47 10.84 -11.98
N ARG A 140 -8.27 11.63 -11.27
CA ARG A 140 -8.48 13.06 -11.61
C ARG A 140 -7.23 13.90 -11.32
N GLU A 141 -6.55 13.60 -10.23
CA GLU A 141 -5.42 14.36 -9.73
C GLU A 141 -4.05 13.92 -10.27
N VAL A 142 -3.94 12.68 -10.79
CA VAL A 142 -2.70 12.25 -11.43
C VAL A 142 -2.42 13.15 -12.62
N ARG A 143 -1.58 14.17 -12.41
CA ARG A 143 -1.00 14.94 -13.54
C ARG A 143 -0.23 13.96 -14.39
N THR A 144 -0.26 14.13 -15.71
CA THR A 144 0.61 13.36 -16.58
C THR A 144 2.06 13.76 -16.21
N PRO A 145 2.84 12.85 -15.60
CA PRO A 145 4.19 13.24 -15.20
C PRO A 145 4.99 13.55 -16.45
N GLU A 146 5.83 14.57 -16.38
CA GLU A 146 6.88 14.76 -17.39
C GLU A 146 7.84 13.57 -17.27
N MET A 147 7.81 12.68 -18.25
CA MET A 147 8.72 11.56 -18.31
C MET A 147 10.16 12.07 -18.45
N ARG A 148 11.02 11.73 -17.51
CA ARG A 148 12.45 12.06 -17.58
C ARG A 148 13.14 11.28 -18.69
N GLU A 149 12.69 10.05 -18.91
CA GLU A 149 13.22 9.14 -19.93
C GLU A 149 12.11 8.22 -20.44
N SER A 150 12.22 7.74 -21.67
CA SER A 150 11.31 6.72 -22.20
C SER A 150 11.49 5.38 -21.47
N LEU A 151 10.38 4.70 -21.22
CA LEU A 151 10.42 3.36 -20.66
C LEU A 151 10.96 2.36 -21.69
N THR A 152 11.75 1.41 -21.23
CA THR A 152 12.12 0.24 -22.02
C THR A 152 10.89 -0.66 -22.25
N PRO A 153 10.89 -1.53 -23.29
CA PRO A 153 9.80 -2.49 -23.49
C PRO A 153 9.51 -3.33 -22.22
N ARG A 154 10.55 -3.72 -21.49
CA ARG A 154 10.43 -4.51 -20.25
C ARG A 154 9.77 -3.71 -19.12
N GLU A 155 10.14 -2.44 -18.95
CA GLU A 155 9.52 -1.55 -17.96
C GLU A 155 8.05 -1.27 -18.31
N THR A 156 7.73 -1.10 -19.59
CA THR A 156 6.34 -0.94 -20.06
C THR A 156 5.49 -2.19 -19.79
N GLU A 157 6.04 -3.37 -20.01
CA GLU A 157 5.40 -4.64 -19.71
C GLU A 157 5.10 -4.78 -18.20
N ILE A 158 6.11 -4.53 -17.37
CA ILE A 158 5.95 -4.53 -15.90
C ILE A 158 4.93 -3.48 -15.45
N LEU A 159 4.91 -2.29 -16.05
CA LEU A 159 3.94 -1.24 -15.73
C LEU A 159 2.50 -1.70 -16.02
N ARG A 160 2.25 -2.41 -17.13
CA ARG A 160 0.94 -3.00 -17.42
C ARG A 160 0.52 -4.04 -16.38
N MET A 161 1.45 -4.88 -15.94
CA MET A 161 1.19 -5.91 -14.93
C MET A 161 0.89 -5.28 -13.56
N ILE A 162 1.60 -4.20 -13.20
CA ILE A 162 1.31 -3.41 -11.99
C ILE A 162 -0.11 -2.84 -12.04
N ALA A 163 -0.52 -2.30 -13.19
CA ALA A 163 -1.86 -1.73 -13.36
C ALA A 163 -2.98 -2.78 -13.26
N ARG A 164 -2.68 -4.05 -13.58
CA ARG A 164 -3.58 -5.19 -13.37
C ARG A 164 -3.57 -5.72 -11.94
N GLY A 165 -2.87 -5.07 -11.01
CA GLY A 165 -2.79 -5.47 -9.60
C GLY A 165 -1.92 -6.68 -9.32
N GLN A 166 -1.07 -7.13 -10.27
CA GLN A 166 -0.26 -8.35 -10.10
C GLN A 166 0.83 -8.14 -9.04
N SER A 167 1.07 -9.15 -8.20
CA SER A 167 2.16 -9.14 -7.21
C SER A 167 3.55 -9.25 -7.84
N ASN A 168 4.60 -8.85 -7.12
CA ASN A 168 5.98 -9.01 -7.60
C ASN A 168 6.33 -10.47 -7.90
N LYS A 169 5.83 -11.40 -7.10
CA LYS A 169 6.00 -12.85 -7.30
C LYS A 169 5.32 -13.32 -8.60
N HIS A 170 4.11 -12.81 -8.89
CA HIS A 170 3.39 -13.16 -10.11
C HIS A 170 4.11 -12.61 -11.35
N ILE A 171 4.51 -11.34 -11.31
CA ILE A 171 5.30 -10.69 -12.36
C ILE A 171 6.61 -11.45 -12.61
N ALA A 172 7.32 -11.82 -11.55
CA ALA A 172 8.57 -12.58 -11.63
C ALA A 172 8.38 -13.92 -12.34
N LYS A 173 7.31 -14.65 -11.99
CA LYS A 173 6.96 -15.94 -12.61
C LYS A 173 6.59 -15.76 -14.09
N GLU A 174 5.78 -14.78 -14.43
CA GLU A 174 5.32 -14.53 -15.81
C GLU A 174 6.48 -14.09 -16.72
N LEU A 175 7.44 -13.36 -16.16
CA LEU A 175 8.60 -12.85 -16.88
C LEU A 175 9.85 -13.75 -16.82
N ASP A 176 9.77 -14.87 -16.14
CA ASP A 176 10.86 -15.83 -15.91
C ASP A 176 12.14 -15.18 -15.33
N VAL A 177 11.95 -14.37 -14.27
CA VAL A 177 13.04 -13.69 -13.57
C VAL A 177 12.88 -13.83 -12.05
N ALA A 178 13.93 -13.51 -11.30
CA ALA A 178 13.84 -13.43 -9.83
C ALA A 178 12.98 -12.25 -9.38
N GLU A 179 12.25 -12.39 -8.27
CA GLU A 179 11.44 -11.31 -7.69
C GLU A 179 12.27 -10.04 -7.38
N ARG A 180 13.53 -10.22 -6.95
CA ARG A 180 14.48 -9.13 -6.76
C ARG A 180 14.68 -8.32 -8.04
N THR A 181 14.74 -8.97 -9.20
CA THR A 181 14.87 -8.31 -10.51
C THR A 181 13.64 -7.46 -10.82
N VAL A 182 12.43 -7.96 -10.50
CA VAL A 182 11.20 -7.19 -10.65
C VAL A 182 11.23 -5.94 -9.78
N LYS A 183 11.63 -6.05 -8.51
CA LYS A 183 11.77 -4.90 -7.60
C LYS A 183 12.72 -3.83 -8.17
N THR A 184 13.85 -4.24 -8.74
CA THR A 184 14.80 -3.34 -9.41
C THR A 184 14.18 -2.62 -10.60
N HIS A 185 13.45 -3.34 -11.47
CA HIS A 185 12.76 -2.74 -12.61
C HIS A 185 11.68 -1.76 -12.16
N ILE A 186 10.92 -2.08 -11.10
CA ILE A 186 9.91 -1.17 -10.53
C ILE A 186 10.57 0.11 -10.03
N THR A 187 11.67 0.03 -9.31
CA THR A 187 12.41 1.22 -8.84
C THR A 187 12.89 2.08 -10.02
N SER A 188 13.43 1.46 -11.08
CA SER A 188 13.88 2.16 -12.28
C SER A 188 12.73 2.86 -13.00
N LEU A 189 11.60 2.16 -13.23
CA LEU A 189 10.45 2.76 -13.91
C LEU A 189 9.81 3.90 -13.11
N LEU A 190 9.74 3.79 -11.78
CA LEU A 190 9.24 4.86 -10.91
C LEU A 190 10.11 6.11 -11.03
N SER A 191 11.45 5.95 -11.03
CA SER A 191 12.39 7.05 -11.22
C SER A 191 12.22 7.73 -12.59
N LYS A 192 12.10 6.95 -13.68
CA LYS A 192 11.92 7.45 -15.04
C LYS A 192 10.61 8.23 -15.23
N LEU A 193 9.54 7.74 -14.60
CA LEU A 193 8.22 8.38 -14.62
C LEU A 193 8.08 9.49 -13.59
N ASN A 194 9.10 9.75 -12.77
CA ASN A 194 9.04 10.70 -11.66
C ASN A 194 7.87 10.44 -10.72
N LEU A 195 7.64 9.15 -10.40
CA LEU A 195 6.59 8.68 -9.50
C LEU A 195 7.20 8.20 -8.19
N SER A 196 6.48 8.36 -7.08
CA SER A 196 6.97 8.02 -5.74
C SER A 196 6.47 6.66 -5.22
N SER A 197 5.49 6.06 -5.88
CA SER A 197 4.92 4.79 -5.42
C SER A 197 4.41 3.90 -6.55
N ARG A 198 4.33 2.59 -6.25
CA ARG A 198 3.73 1.59 -7.12
C ARG A 198 2.26 1.91 -7.45
N THR A 199 1.53 2.47 -6.47
CA THR A 199 0.13 2.88 -6.64
C THR A 199 0.03 4.00 -7.66
N GLN A 200 0.94 4.97 -7.63
CA GLN A 200 1.01 6.02 -8.65
C GLN A 200 1.32 5.45 -10.03
N ALA A 201 2.20 4.45 -10.13
CA ALA A 201 2.49 3.76 -11.39
C ALA A 201 1.26 3.05 -11.96
N ALA A 202 0.49 2.36 -11.12
CA ALA A 202 -0.77 1.72 -11.53
C ALA A 202 -1.76 2.75 -12.09
N LEU A 203 -1.98 3.85 -11.39
CA LEU A 203 -2.88 4.93 -11.80
C LEU A 203 -2.40 5.63 -13.08
N PHE A 204 -1.10 5.86 -13.21
CA PHE A 204 -0.49 6.41 -14.42
C PHE A 204 -0.78 5.51 -15.64
N ALA A 205 -0.58 4.20 -15.51
CA ALA A 205 -0.83 3.25 -16.59
C ALA A 205 -2.30 3.21 -17.01
N LEU A 206 -3.23 3.25 -16.04
CA LEU A 206 -4.68 3.35 -16.31
C LEU A 206 -5.03 4.65 -17.04
N LYS A 207 -4.48 5.79 -16.61
CA LYS A 207 -4.71 7.09 -17.24
C LYS A 207 -4.14 7.17 -18.67
N GLN A 208 -3.02 6.50 -18.93
CA GLN A 208 -2.41 6.40 -20.27
C GLN A 208 -3.13 5.38 -21.18
N GLY A 209 -4.17 4.71 -20.69
CA GLY A 209 -4.90 3.68 -21.45
C GLY A 209 -4.08 2.42 -21.73
N LEU A 210 -3.00 2.18 -20.98
CA LEU A 210 -2.17 0.98 -21.12
C LEU A 210 -2.90 -0.29 -20.66
N VAL A 211 -3.93 -0.13 -19.81
CA VAL A 211 -4.82 -1.17 -19.30
C VAL A 211 -6.22 -0.56 -19.14
N GLY A 212 -7.28 -1.31 -19.50
CA GLY A 212 -8.67 -0.90 -19.25
C GLY A 212 -9.06 -1.13 -17.78
N LEU A 213 -10.01 -0.35 -17.28
CA LEU A 213 -10.74 -0.67 -16.04
C LEU A 213 -11.77 -1.75 -16.42
N GLU A 214 -11.55 -2.98 -15.97
CA GLU A 214 -12.57 -4.05 -15.99
C GLU A 214 -13.51 -3.91 -14.80
#